data_dcdca447bbada2d7ec2708da7a7cc647
#
_entry.id   dcdca447bbada2d7ec2708da7a7cc647
#
_cell.length_a   1.000
_cell.length_b   1.000
_cell.length_c   1.000
_cell.angle_alpha   90.00
_cell.angle_beta   90.00
_cell.angle_gamma   90.00
#
_symmetry.space_group_name_H-M   'P 1'
#
loop_
_entity.id
_entity.type
_entity.pdbx_description
1 polymer ?
#
loop_
_entity_poly.entity_id
_entity_poly.type
_entity_poly.pdbx_seq_one_letter_code
_entity_poly.pdbx_strand_id
1 'polypeptide(L)'
;KATLFSGLGIQIFALLMLGLAPESWLVVPYVMASQALSGIAKDLTKMSSKSAVKLVVPENSESSLFKWVAVLTGSKNALKGIGFFLGGLLLTLVGFQAGMLILVAIVGTALVTTASMMHGGLGKADGEAKFRHMFSNDRAINVLAGARVFLFASRDVWFVVGLPVYLST
;
A
#
# COMPACT_ATOMS: atom_id res chain seq x y z
N LYS A 1 4.73 -13.82 -6.13
CA LYS A 1 3.29 -14.11 -6.19
C LYS A 1 2.65 -14.10 -4.80
N ALA A 2 3.12 -14.94 -3.87
CA ALA A 2 2.54 -15.06 -2.54
C ALA A 2 2.39 -13.70 -1.84
N THR A 3 3.42 -12.85 -1.90
CA THR A 3 3.44 -11.51 -1.30
C THR A 3 2.36 -10.57 -1.87
N LEU A 4 2.06 -10.68 -3.18
CA LEU A 4 1.01 -9.89 -3.81
C LEU A 4 -0.37 -10.36 -3.36
N PHE A 5 -0.61 -11.66 -3.38
CA PHE A 5 -1.88 -12.24 -2.95
C PHE A 5 -2.13 -12.03 -1.46
N SER A 6 -1.10 -12.18 -0.61
CA SER A 6 -1.23 -11.87 0.83
C SER A 6 -1.51 -10.38 1.04
N GLY A 7 -0.85 -9.49 0.30
CA GLY A 7 -1.14 -8.06 0.37
C GLY A 7 -2.59 -7.72 0.00
N LEU A 8 -3.09 -8.23 -1.13
CA LEU A 8 -4.48 -8.02 -1.54
C LEU A 8 -5.49 -8.66 -0.57
N GLY A 9 -5.18 -9.86 -0.05
CA GLY A 9 -6.02 -10.56 0.95
C GLY A 9 -6.11 -9.77 2.26
N ILE A 10 -4.99 -9.29 2.79
CA ILE A 10 -4.96 -8.45 4.01
C ILE A 10 -5.73 -7.13 3.76
N GLN A 11 -5.62 -6.54 2.56
CA GLN A 11 -6.37 -5.34 2.23
C GLN A 11 -7.88 -5.57 2.23
N ILE A 12 -8.35 -6.66 1.64
CA ILE A 12 -9.77 -7.05 1.67
C ILE A 12 -10.23 -7.26 3.12
N PHE A 13 -9.44 -7.97 3.92
CA PHE A 13 -9.75 -8.19 5.33
C PHE A 13 -9.86 -6.88 6.11
N ALA A 14 -8.92 -5.96 5.94
CA ALA A 14 -8.93 -4.65 6.60
C ALA A 14 -10.17 -3.80 6.20
N LEU A 15 -10.57 -3.86 4.92
CA LEU A 15 -11.76 -3.16 4.44
C LEU A 15 -13.05 -3.81 4.97
N LEU A 16 -13.12 -5.14 5.03
CA LEU A 16 -14.25 -5.85 5.61
C LEU A 16 -14.40 -5.59 7.11
N MET A 17 -13.30 -5.49 7.85
CA MET A 17 -13.33 -5.07 9.26
C MET A 17 -14.07 -3.74 9.43
N LEU A 18 -13.82 -2.76 8.55
CA LEU A 18 -14.48 -1.45 8.61
C LEU A 18 -15.91 -1.48 8.04
N GLY A 19 -16.13 -2.20 6.94
CA GLY A 19 -17.40 -2.21 6.24
C GLY A 19 -18.51 -3.02 6.96
N LEU A 20 -18.14 -4.05 7.72
CA LEU A 20 -19.06 -4.89 8.47
C LEU A 20 -19.14 -4.52 9.96
N ALA A 21 -18.32 -3.60 10.44
CA ALA A 21 -18.35 -3.19 11.83
C ALA A 21 -19.63 -2.44 12.15
N PRO A 22 -20.33 -2.79 13.24
CA PRO A 22 -21.41 -1.96 13.75
C PRO A 22 -20.88 -0.61 14.22
N GLU A 23 -21.68 0.44 14.19
CA GLU A 23 -21.26 1.79 14.57
C GLU A 23 -20.64 1.88 15.97
N SER A 24 -21.13 1.03 16.89
CA SER A 24 -20.60 0.93 18.26
C SER A 24 -19.13 0.47 18.34
N TRP A 25 -18.64 -0.21 17.31
CA TRP A 25 -17.26 -0.73 17.25
C TRP A 25 -16.31 0.21 16.50
N LEU A 26 -16.82 1.23 15.84
CA LEU A 26 -16.03 2.24 15.12
C LEU A 26 -15.33 3.21 16.07
N VAL A 27 -14.69 2.67 17.11
CA VAL A 27 -13.86 3.43 18.05
C VAL A 27 -12.45 3.63 17.49
N VAL A 28 -11.78 4.69 17.93
CA VAL A 28 -10.45 5.07 17.43
C VAL A 28 -9.45 3.89 17.38
N PRO A 29 -9.27 3.08 18.43
CA PRO A 29 -8.31 1.97 18.39
C PRO A 29 -8.64 0.92 17.32
N TYR A 30 -9.92 0.63 17.09
CA TYR A 30 -10.35 -0.34 16.07
C TYR A 30 -10.06 0.16 14.66
N VAL A 31 -10.38 1.42 14.39
CA VAL A 31 -10.08 2.06 13.11
C VAL A 31 -8.57 2.13 12.87
N MET A 32 -7.78 2.46 13.90
CA MET A 32 -6.32 2.47 13.79
C MET A 32 -5.74 1.09 13.51
N ALA A 33 -6.26 0.03 14.13
CA ALA A 33 -5.83 -1.34 13.87
C ALA A 33 -6.12 -1.75 12.41
N SER A 34 -7.30 -1.44 11.90
CA SER A 34 -7.67 -1.67 10.51
C SER A 34 -6.79 -0.88 9.54
N GLN A 35 -6.49 0.38 9.85
CA GLN A 35 -5.57 1.21 9.06
C GLN A 35 -4.13 0.68 9.06
N ALA A 36 -3.66 0.14 10.19
CA ALA A 36 -2.35 -0.49 10.28
C ALA A 36 -2.27 -1.73 9.37
N LEU A 37 -3.30 -2.59 9.38
CA LEU A 37 -3.39 -3.74 8.47
C LEU A 37 -3.40 -3.31 6.99
N SER A 38 -4.18 -2.28 6.66
CA SER A 38 -4.20 -1.70 5.31
C SER A 38 -2.84 -1.13 4.91
N GLY A 39 -2.09 -0.53 5.84
CA GLY A 39 -0.72 -0.07 5.64
C GLY A 39 0.23 -1.21 5.28
N ILE A 40 0.19 -2.32 6.03
CA ILE A 40 0.98 -3.53 5.76
C ILE A 40 0.62 -4.10 4.38
N ALA A 41 -0.67 -4.24 4.07
CA ALA A 41 -1.16 -4.72 2.79
C ALA A 41 -0.62 -3.90 1.61
N LYS A 42 -0.67 -2.58 1.73
CA LYS A 42 -0.17 -1.63 0.74
C LYS A 42 1.34 -1.77 0.52
N ASP A 43 2.12 -1.95 1.58
CA ASP A 43 3.56 -2.10 1.45
C ASP A 43 3.96 -3.45 0.84
N LEU A 44 3.28 -4.54 1.19
CA LEU A 44 3.45 -5.85 0.55
C LEU A 44 3.17 -5.78 -0.96
N THR A 45 2.06 -5.17 -1.34
CA THR A 45 1.68 -5.00 -2.76
C THR A 45 2.70 -4.14 -3.51
N LYS A 46 3.16 -3.05 -2.92
CA LYS A 46 4.17 -2.15 -3.47
C LYS A 46 5.54 -2.84 -3.67
N MET A 47 5.98 -3.63 -2.70
CA MET A 47 7.22 -4.40 -2.80
C MET A 47 7.12 -5.45 -3.91
N SER A 48 6.00 -6.15 -3.98
CA SER A 48 5.74 -7.15 -5.02
C SER A 48 5.74 -6.54 -6.43
N SER A 49 5.08 -5.39 -6.61
CA SER A 49 5.04 -4.70 -7.90
C SER A 49 6.42 -4.25 -8.36
N LYS A 50 7.23 -3.71 -7.46
CA LYS A 50 8.61 -3.31 -7.79
C LYS A 50 9.50 -4.50 -8.15
N SER A 51 9.33 -5.62 -7.46
CA SER A 51 10.05 -6.86 -7.79
C SER A 51 9.62 -7.43 -9.14
N ALA A 52 8.34 -7.34 -9.49
CA ALA A 52 7.84 -7.80 -10.79
C ALA A 52 8.44 -7.00 -11.96
N VAL A 53 8.59 -5.68 -11.82
CA VAL A 53 9.23 -4.84 -12.84
C VAL A 53 10.67 -5.25 -13.10
N LYS A 54 11.43 -5.57 -12.07
CA LYS A 54 12.82 -6.03 -12.21
C LYS A 54 12.95 -7.35 -12.99
N LEU A 55 11.92 -8.20 -12.94
CA LEU A 55 11.90 -9.48 -13.66
C LEU A 55 11.51 -9.35 -15.13
N VAL A 56 10.79 -8.27 -15.49
CA VAL A 56 10.30 -8.06 -16.86
C VAL A 56 11.28 -7.23 -17.69
N VAL A 57 12.07 -6.38 -17.05
CA VAL A 57 13.05 -5.52 -17.75
C VAL A 57 14.37 -6.28 -17.92
N PRO A 58 14.89 -6.40 -19.15
CA PRO A 58 16.19 -7.03 -19.42
C PRO A 58 17.34 -6.36 -18.67
N GLU A 59 18.29 -7.14 -18.18
CA GLU A 59 19.41 -6.66 -17.34
C GLU A 59 20.29 -5.58 -18.00
N ASN A 60 20.28 -5.48 -19.33
CA ASN A 60 21.11 -4.53 -20.10
C ASN A 60 20.45 -3.19 -20.42
N SER A 61 19.26 -2.89 -19.85
CA SER A 61 18.53 -1.66 -20.15
C SER A 61 18.20 -0.84 -18.90
N GLU A 62 19.22 -0.29 -18.27
CA GLU A 62 19.06 0.58 -17.07
C GLU A 62 18.12 1.77 -17.32
N SER A 63 18.16 2.36 -18.52
CA SER A 63 17.26 3.44 -18.91
C SER A 63 15.78 3.01 -18.95
N SER A 64 15.50 1.78 -19.41
CA SER A 64 14.16 1.20 -19.43
C SER A 64 13.66 0.92 -18.02
N LEU A 65 14.51 0.38 -17.14
CA LEU A 65 14.19 0.16 -15.73
C LEU A 65 13.83 1.47 -15.04
N PHE A 66 14.64 2.52 -15.24
CA PHE A 66 14.38 3.84 -14.67
C PHE A 66 13.05 4.42 -15.15
N LYS A 67 12.77 4.32 -16.45
CA LYS A 67 11.50 4.76 -17.04
C LYS A 67 10.29 4.07 -16.41
N TRP A 68 10.31 2.74 -16.29
CA TRP A 68 9.22 1.98 -15.68
C TRP A 68 9.02 2.29 -14.20
N VAL A 69 10.10 2.45 -13.44
CA VAL A 69 10.02 2.85 -12.02
C VAL A 69 9.49 4.28 -11.89
N ALA A 70 9.88 5.19 -12.77
CA ALA A 70 9.37 6.56 -12.80
C ALA A 70 7.87 6.61 -13.12
N VAL A 71 7.42 5.85 -14.14
CA VAL A 71 6.00 5.72 -14.51
C VAL A 71 5.18 5.14 -13.35
N LEU A 72 5.66 4.07 -12.72
CA LEU A 72 4.99 3.47 -11.55
C LEU A 72 4.88 4.44 -10.36
N THR A 73 5.93 5.23 -10.14
CA THR A 73 5.94 6.19 -9.03
C THR A 73 5.06 7.40 -9.34
N GLY A 74 5.11 7.90 -10.56
CA GLY A 74 4.30 9.03 -11.03
C GLY A 74 2.80 8.69 -11.07
N SER A 75 2.43 7.56 -11.67
CA SER A 75 1.04 7.10 -11.73
C SER A 75 0.45 6.89 -10.34
N LYS A 76 1.22 6.34 -9.40
CA LYS A 76 0.79 6.19 -8.00
C LYS A 76 0.45 7.53 -7.35
N ASN A 77 1.24 8.57 -7.58
CA ASN A 77 0.98 9.89 -7.01
C ASN A 77 -0.24 10.56 -7.65
N ALA A 78 -0.41 10.44 -8.96
CA ALA A 78 -1.59 10.92 -9.67
C ALA A 78 -2.87 10.20 -9.18
N LEU A 79 -2.83 8.86 -9.09
CA LEU A 79 -3.95 8.06 -8.59
C LEU A 79 -4.29 8.37 -7.13
N LYS A 80 -3.33 8.78 -6.31
CA LYS A 80 -3.59 9.20 -4.93
C LYS A 80 -4.50 10.43 -4.87
N GLY A 81 -4.26 11.44 -5.71
CA GLY A 81 -5.12 12.63 -5.80
C GLY A 81 -6.53 12.28 -6.25
N ILE A 82 -6.65 11.50 -7.34
CA ILE A 82 -7.94 10.99 -7.84
C ILE A 82 -8.66 10.17 -6.75
N GLY A 83 -7.92 9.33 -6.03
CA GLY A 83 -8.47 8.49 -4.95
C GLY A 83 -9.08 9.29 -3.81
N PHE A 84 -8.50 10.43 -3.43
CA PHE A 84 -9.10 11.32 -2.43
C PHE A 84 -10.44 11.89 -2.91
N PHE A 85 -10.49 12.34 -4.15
CA PHE A 85 -11.72 12.89 -4.73
C PHE A 85 -12.81 11.82 -4.85
N LEU A 86 -12.47 10.65 -5.39
CA LEU A 86 -13.40 9.51 -5.51
C LEU A 86 -13.84 9.00 -4.15
N GLY A 87 -12.95 8.96 -3.16
CA GLY A 87 -13.29 8.56 -1.79
C GLY A 87 -14.28 9.51 -1.13
N GLY A 88 -14.08 10.83 -1.29
CA GLY A 88 -15.04 11.83 -0.82
C GLY A 88 -16.39 11.72 -1.50
N LEU A 89 -16.40 11.57 -2.83
CA LEU A 89 -17.64 11.37 -3.62
C LEU A 89 -18.36 10.08 -3.18
N LEU A 90 -17.66 8.99 -3.01
CA LEU A 90 -18.24 7.71 -2.59
C LEU A 90 -18.87 7.84 -1.20
N LEU A 91 -18.18 8.51 -0.27
CA LEU A 91 -18.69 8.74 1.08
C LEU A 91 -19.98 9.56 1.09
N THR A 92 -20.06 10.60 0.24
CA THR A 92 -21.24 11.48 0.18
C THR A 92 -22.44 10.83 -0.52
N LEU A 93 -22.21 9.99 -1.53
CA LEU A 93 -23.28 9.38 -2.32
C LEU A 93 -23.84 8.10 -1.69
N VAL A 94 -23.00 7.27 -1.11
CA VAL A 94 -23.35 5.89 -0.70
C VAL A 94 -23.18 5.67 0.81
N GLY A 95 -22.49 6.56 1.49
CA GLY A 95 -22.16 6.45 2.90
C GLY A 95 -20.95 5.56 3.20
N PHE A 96 -20.57 5.48 4.47
CA PHE A 96 -19.32 4.85 4.88
C PHE A 96 -19.30 3.33 4.65
N GLN A 97 -20.29 2.61 5.16
CA GLN A 97 -20.31 1.14 5.10
C GLN A 97 -20.42 0.61 3.67
N ALA A 98 -21.36 1.16 2.89
CA ALA A 98 -21.50 0.76 1.48
C ALA A 98 -20.28 1.16 0.65
N GLY A 99 -19.66 2.31 0.94
CA GLY A 99 -18.39 2.72 0.31
C GLY A 99 -17.26 1.73 0.58
N MET A 100 -17.14 1.22 1.81
CA MET A 100 -16.14 0.19 2.13
C MET A 100 -16.41 -1.13 1.39
N LEU A 101 -17.66 -1.57 1.27
CA LEU A 101 -18.03 -2.78 0.53
C LEU A 101 -17.76 -2.65 -0.98
N ILE A 102 -18.00 -1.48 -1.56
CA ILE A 102 -17.64 -1.19 -2.96
C ILE A 102 -16.11 -1.30 -3.14
N LEU A 103 -15.32 -0.77 -2.22
CA LEU A 103 -13.86 -0.91 -2.28
C LEU A 103 -13.42 -2.38 -2.14
N VAL A 104 -14.09 -3.18 -1.29
CA VAL A 104 -13.86 -4.63 -1.21
C VAL A 104 -14.12 -5.30 -2.55
N ALA A 105 -15.23 -4.97 -3.22
CA ALA A 105 -15.55 -5.53 -4.52
C ALA A 105 -14.51 -5.16 -5.58
N ILE A 106 -14.03 -3.91 -5.61
CA ILE A 106 -12.97 -3.46 -6.53
C ILE A 106 -11.65 -4.21 -6.28
N VAL A 107 -11.22 -4.30 -5.02
CA VAL A 107 -9.98 -5.02 -4.68
C VAL A 107 -10.14 -6.52 -4.91
N GLY A 108 -11.33 -7.09 -4.65
CA GLY A 108 -11.65 -8.48 -4.92
C GLY A 108 -11.60 -8.82 -6.41
N THR A 109 -12.17 -7.99 -7.27
CA THR A 109 -12.06 -8.16 -8.73
C THR A 109 -10.62 -8.04 -9.19
N ALA A 110 -9.84 -7.11 -8.65
CA ALA A 110 -8.42 -7.00 -8.94
C ALA A 110 -7.63 -8.25 -8.51
N LEU A 111 -7.98 -8.85 -7.37
CA LEU A 111 -7.36 -10.10 -6.91
C LEU A 111 -7.69 -11.26 -7.84
N VAL A 112 -8.96 -11.42 -8.22
CA VAL A 112 -9.41 -12.50 -9.14
C VAL A 112 -8.77 -12.35 -10.52
N THR A 113 -8.78 -11.14 -11.10
CA THR A 113 -8.16 -10.89 -12.40
C THR A 113 -6.65 -11.13 -12.37
N THR A 114 -5.97 -10.70 -11.31
CA THR A 114 -4.54 -10.97 -11.15
C THR A 114 -4.27 -12.47 -11.00
N ALA A 115 -5.11 -13.19 -10.25
CA ALA A 115 -4.99 -14.64 -10.08
C ALA A 115 -5.17 -15.38 -11.40
N SER A 116 -6.15 -14.99 -12.22
CA SER A 116 -6.44 -15.59 -13.51
C SER A 116 -5.36 -15.30 -14.56
N MET A 117 -4.80 -14.09 -14.56
CA MET A 117 -3.77 -13.70 -15.54
C MET A 117 -2.37 -14.23 -15.20
N MET A 118 -2.09 -14.50 -13.93
CA MET A 118 -0.77 -14.95 -13.48
C MET A 118 -0.59 -16.48 -13.52
N HIS A 119 -0.90 -17.13 -14.65
CA HIS A 119 -0.69 -18.56 -14.91
C HIS A 119 0.76 -18.87 -15.31
N GLY A 120 1.73 -18.63 -14.53
CA GLY A 120 3.12 -18.94 -14.85
C GLY A 120 4.06 -18.62 -13.69
N GLY A 121 5.14 -19.32 -13.57
CA GLY A 121 6.15 -19.14 -12.54
C GLY A 121 6.87 -17.81 -12.64
N LEU A 122 6.25 -16.72 -12.25
CA LEU A 122 6.96 -15.46 -12.01
C LEU A 122 7.82 -15.62 -10.76
N GLY A 123 9.11 -15.87 -11.01
CA GLY A 123 10.24 -15.76 -10.12
C GLY A 123 10.03 -16.30 -8.69
N LYS A 124 10.53 -17.49 -8.42
CA LYS A 124 11.06 -17.75 -7.08
C LYS A 124 12.20 -16.75 -6.91
N ALA A 125 12.05 -15.79 -6.03
CA ALA A 125 13.20 -15.06 -5.52
C ALA A 125 14.07 -16.10 -4.83
N ASP A 126 15.16 -16.54 -5.47
CA ASP A 126 16.21 -17.30 -4.83
C ASP A 126 16.85 -16.38 -3.80
N GLY A 127 16.50 -16.58 -2.56
CA GLY A 127 17.08 -15.89 -1.43
C GLY A 127 16.06 -15.69 -0.33
N GLU A 128 16.13 -16.50 0.70
CA GLU A 128 15.52 -16.16 1.99
C GLU A 128 16.09 -14.82 2.43
N ALA A 129 15.29 -13.75 2.32
CA ALA A 129 15.62 -12.47 2.91
C ALA A 129 15.65 -12.64 4.43
N LYS A 130 16.80 -13.05 4.95
CA LYS A 130 17.02 -13.14 6.41
C LYS A 130 16.91 -11.73 6.96
N PHE A 131 16.18 -11.56 8.05
CA PHE A 131 16.07 -10.29 8.77
C PHE A 131 17.43 -9.62 9.05
N ARG A 132 18.51 -10.41 9.11
CA ARG A 132 19.88 -9.95 9.25
C ARG A 132 20.37 -9.06 8.08
N HIS A 133 19.77 -9.18 6.88
CA HIS A 133 20.10 -8.33 5.73
C HIS A 133 19.29 -7.02 5.70
N MET A 134 18.44 -6.78 6.68
CA MET A 134 17.68 -5.52 6.80
C MET A 134 18.59 -4.34 7.20
N PHE A 135 19.67 -4.63 7.90
CA PHE A 135 20.68 -3.64 8.25
C PHE A 135 21.87 -3.77 7.28
N SER A 136 22.22 -2.66 6.64
CA SER A 136 23.41 -2.61 5.80
C SER A 136 24.68 -2.75 6.65
N ASN A 137 25.72 -3.36 6.10
CA ASN A 137 27.06 -3.34 6.72
C ASN A 137 27.67 -1.92 6.76
N ASP A 138 27.10 -1.00 5.96
CA ASP A 138 27.54 0.40 5.92
C ASP A 138 26.75 1.23 6.94
N ARG A 139 27.48 1.82 7.89
CA ARG A 139 26.92 2.69 8.93
C ARG A 139 26.21 3.93 8.34
N ALA A 140 26.73 4.49 7.25
CA ALA A 140 26.12 5.65 6.62
C ALA A 140 24.73 5.36 6.07
N ILE A 141 24.53 4.18 5.49
CA ILE A 141 23.22 3.74 4.98
C ILE A 141 22.21 3.55 6.14
N ASN A 142 22.65 2.99 7.26
CA ASN A 142 21.78 2.77 8.42
C ASN A 142 21.40 4.11 9.08
N VAL A 143 22.31 5.05 9.19
CA VAL A 143 22.04 6.40 9.71
C VAL A 143 21.07 7.15 8.78
N LEU A 144 21.28 7.07 7.47
CA LEU A 144 20.38 7.67 6.49
C LEU A 144 18.96 7.05 6.54
N ALA A 145 18.89 5.74 6.70
CA ALA A 145 17.62 5.03 6.86
C ALA A 145 16.87 5.50 8.12
N GLY A 146 17.58 5.61 9.25
CA GLY A 146 17.03 6.15 10.49
C GLY A 146 16.55 7.60 10.35
N ALA A 147 17.36 8.47 9.77
CA ALA A 147 17.00 9.86 9.52
C ALA A 147 15.72 9.97 8.65
N ARG A 148 15.59 9.12 7.62
CA ARG A 148 14.38 9.07 6.78
C ARG A 148 13.13 8.65 7.55
N VAL A 149 13.24 7.69 8.48
CA VAL A 149 12.11 7.27 9.32
C VAL A 149 11.60 8.45 10.14
N PHE A 150 12.48 9.17 10.82
CA PHE A 150 12.09 10.35 11.61
C PHE A 150 11.50 11.47 10.76
N LEU A 151 12.09 11.74 9.60
CA LEU A 151 11.60 12.77 8.68
C LEU A 151 10.20 12.43 8.14
N PHE A 152 9.95 11.18 7.77
CA PHE A 152 8.62 10.76 7.30
C PHE A 152 7.60 10.75 8.43
N ALA A 153 7.98 10.26 9.62
CA ALA A 153 7.11 10.27 10.80
C ALA A 153 6.69 11.70 11.17
N SER A 154 7.64 12.64 11.25
CA SER A 154 7.37 14.04 11.53
C SER A 154 6.41 14.67 10.52
N ARG A 155 6.65 14.44 9.22
CA ARG A 155 5.78 14.94 8.16
C ARG A 155 4.37 14.37 8.26
N ASP A 156 4.24 13.07 8.48
CA ASP A 156 2.94 12.41 8.49
C ASP A 156 2.12 12.79 9.72
N VAL A 157 2.75 12.95 10.89
CA VAL A 157 2.08 13.47 12.09
C VAL A 157 1.52 14.88 11.85
N TRP A 158 2.31 15.76 11.25
CA TRP A 158 1.88 17.12 10.96
C TRP A 158 0.73 17.18 9.96
N PHE A 159 0.84 16.48 8.82
CA PHE A 159 -0.16 16.55 7.76
C PHE A 159 -1.42 15.71 8.03
N VAL A 160 -1.30 14.59 8.72
CA VAL A 160 -2.43 13.67 8.94
C VAL A 160 -3.20 14.01 10.22
N VAL A 161 -2.53 14.53 11.22
CA VAL A 161 -3.15 14.84 12.53
C VAL A 161 -3.20 16.35 12.77
N GLY A 162 -2.07 17.04 12.67
CA GLY A 162 -1.98 18.46 13.03
C GLY A 162 -2.85 19.35 12.16
N LEU A 163 -2.79 19.21 10.84
CA LEU A 163 -3.53 20.04 9.91
C LEU A 163 -5.06 19.85 10.00
N PRO A 164 -5.62 18.62 10.01
CA PRO A 164 -7.07 18.43 10.19
C PRO A 164 -7.58 18.96 11.54
N VAL A 165 -6.83 18.74 12.62
CA VAL A 165 -7.22 19.27 13.95
C VAL A 165 -7.24 20.79 13.93
N TYR A 166 -6.23 21.44 13.36
CA TYR A 166 -6.18 22.89 13.23
C TYR A 166 -7.34 23.47 12.40
N LEU A 167 -7.73 22.76 11.31
CA LEU A 167 -8.83 23.20 10.45
C LEU A 167 -10.22 22.91 11.05
N SER A 168 -10.32 22.07 12.09
CA SER A 168 -11.57 21.73 12.77
C SER A 168 -11.89 22.65 13.96
N THR A 169 -10.93 23.47 14.38
CA THR A 169 -11.10 24.51 15.41
C THR A 169 -11.45 25.84 14.78
#